data_b0988136afa76c17359113e194233710
#
_entry.id   b0988136afa76c17359113e194233710
#
_cell.length_a   1.000
_cell.length_b   1.000
_cell.length_c   1.000
_cell.angle_alpha   90.00
_cell.angle_beta   90.00
_cell.angle_gamma   90.00
#
_symmetry.space_group_name_H-M   'P 1'
#
loop_
_entity.id
_entity.type
_entity.pdbx_description
1 polymer ?
#
loop_
_entity_poly.entity_id
_entity_poly.type
_entity_poly.pdbx_seq_one_letter_code
_entity_poly.pdbx_strand_id
1 'polypeptide(L)'
;KEALDLAGGVTVNGPYVVINGGPMMGKHVALDSKITKTTKGLIVLPEDHPLIQDVKLPIPKMLHMAKAACCHCSMCSEVCPRHLIGHRIEPNKTIRFASYGSLCDGSDTPMIAFLCSECRLCQYACIMNLQPWKVNHELKGIMAKQGIKSTLHNQPESVHPMREYKRFPIKKLIARLGLTKYNVAAPLTELTTEIDHVSIPVGQHIGAPAVPCVSVGDTVAKGDVIAQPAEGKLGACIHASISGTVKAI
;
A
#
# COMPACT_ATOMS: atom_id res chain seq x y z
N LYS A 1 -17.00 7.51 -7.32
CA LYS A 1 -17.21 8.63 -8.27
C LYS A 1 -17.60 9.89 -7.48
N GLU A 2 -18.66 9.88 -6.70
CA GLU A 2 -19.22 11.01 -5.95
C GLU A 2 -18.15 11.87 -5.23
N ALA A 3 -17.19 11.25 -4.53
CA ALA A 3 -16.12 11.98 -3.86
C ALA A 3 -15.22 12.78 -4.82
N LEU A 4 -15.03 12.30 -6.05
CA LEU A 4 -14.29 13.04 -7.08
C LEU A 4 -15.12 14.21 -7.62
N ASP A 5 -16.41 14.00 -7.82
CA ASP A 5 -17.34 15.03 -8.28
C ASP A 5 -17.46 16.16 -7.24
N LEU A 6 -17.55 15.83 -5.95
CA LEU A 6 -17.53 16.79 -4.83
C LEU A 6 -16.22 17.58 -4.74
N ALA A 7 -15.10 17.01 -5.17
CA ALA A 7 -13.80 17.69 -5.23
C ALA A 7 -13.59 18.53 -6.50
N GLY A 8 -14.63 18.74 -7.32
CA GLY A 8 -14.58 19.53 -8.55
C GLY A 8 -14.40 18.69 -9.82
N GLY A 9 -14.54 17.36 -9.73
CA GLY A 9 -14.46 16.44 -10.86
C GLY A 9 -13.03 16.05 -11.23
N VAL A 10 -12.92 15.38 -12.38
CA VAL A 10 -11.64 14.88 -12.92
C VAL A 10 -11.21 15.76 -14.09
N THR A 11 -10.01 16.31 -14.00
CA THR A 11 -9.43 17.20 -15.03
C THR A 11 -8.51 16.45 -16.02
N VAL A 12 -8.30 15.15 -15.83
CA VAL A 12 -7.47 14.33 -16.73
C VAL A 12 -8.22 14.05 -18.01
N ASN A 13 -7.62 14.40 -19.14
CA ASN A 13 -8.16 14.07 -20.47
C ASN A 13 -7.80 12.62 -20.83
N GLY A 14 -8.80 11.83 -21.24
CA GLY A 14 -8.62 10.43 -21.65
C GLY A 14 -8.72 9.41 -20.48
N PRO A 15 -8.25 8.18 -20.66
CA PRO A 15 -8.34 7.14 -19.65
C PRO A 15 -7.46 7.47 -18.44
N TYR A 16 -8.01 7.20 -17.26
CA TYR A 16 -7.34 7.50 -15.99
C TYR A 16 -7.53 6.37 -14.97
N VAL A 17 -6.68 6.38 -13.96
CA VAL A 17 -6.73 5.45 -12.82
C VAL A 17 -6.85 6.24 -11.53
N VAL A 18 -7.69 5.74 -10.62
CA VAL A 18 -7.86 6.30 -9.28
C VAL A 18 -7.05 5.46 -8.29
N ILE A 19 -6.20 6.11 -7.52
CA ILE A 19 -5.41 5.50 -6.45
C ILE A 19 -6.03 5.92 -5.11
N ASN A 20 -6.47 4.95 -4.32
CA ASN A 20 -6.88 5.17 -2.93
C ASN A 20 -5.65 5.07 -2.02
N GLY A 21 -5.26 6.19 -1.42
CA GLY A 21 -4.08 6.32 -0.57
C GLY A 21 -2.93 7.08 -1.22
N GLY A 22 -1.71 6.82 -0.75
CA GLY A 22 -0.52 7.51 -1.26
C GLY A 22 -0.01 6.98 -2.60
N PRO A 23 0.81 7.75 -3.32
CA PRO A 23 1.24 7.41 -4.68
C PRO A 23 2.10 6.13 -4.75
N MET A 24 2.80 5.77 -3.67
CA MET A 24 3.67 4.59 -3.65
C MET A 24 2.98 3.32 -3.17
N MET A 25 2.10 3.41 -2.16
CA MET A 25 1.48 2.26 -1.50
C MET A 25 -0.03 2.17 -1.72
N GLY A 26 -0.64 3.19 -2.33
CA GLY A 26 -2.06 3.22 -2.62
C GLY A 26 -2.49 2.11 -3.58
N LYS A 27 -3.75 1.75 -3.50
CA LYS A 27 -4.36 0.71 -4.34
C LYS A 27 -5.14 1.35 -5.48
N HIS A 28 -5.05 0.79 -6.67
CA HIS A 28 -5.93 1.14 -7.78
C HIS A 28 -7.35 0.69 -7.42
N VAL A 29 -8.30 1.59 -7.55
CA VAL A 29 -9.71 1.34 -7.21
C VAL A 29 -10.64 1.70 -8.36
N ALA A 30 -11.74 0.98 -8.46
CA ALA A 30 -12.80 1.29 -9.40
C ALA A 30 -13.63 2.50 -8.90
N LEU A 31 -14.35 3.15 -9.81
CA LEU A 31 -15.12 4.37 -9.51
C LEU A 31 -16.33 4.12 -8.60
N ASP A 32 -16.80 2.89 -8.53
CA ASP A 32 -17.88 2.44 -7.64
C ASP A 32 -17.39 2.01 -6.25
N SER A 33 -16.08 1.98 -6.03
CA SER A 33 -15.47 1.65 -4.73
C SER A 33 -15.97 2.58 -3.64
N LYS A 34 -16.24 2.02 -2.46
CA LYS A 34 -16.75 2.78 -1.32
C LYS A 34 -15.64 3.54 -0.61
N ILE A 35 -15.95 4.76 -0.22
CA ILE A 35 -15.12 5.54 0.70
C ILE A 35 -15.32 4.98 2.11
N THR A 36 -14.24 4.60 2.76
CA THR A 36 -14.24 4.03 4.11
C THR A 36 -13.42 4.90 5.05
N LYS A 37 -13.52 4.63 6.36
CA LYS A 37 -12.70 5.34 7.38
C LYS A 37 -11.18 5.14 7.20
N THR A 38 -10.74 4.19 6.37
CA THR A 38 -9.33 3.98 6.03
C THR A 38 -8.91 4.70 4.75
N THR A 39 -9.84 5.33 4.03
CA THR A 39 -9.54 6.14 2.85
C THR A 39 -8.96 7.49 3.29
N LYS A 40 -7.67 7.70 3.01
CA LYS A 40 -6.96 8.95 3.40
C LYS A 40 -6.91 9.98 2.30
N GLY A 41 -7.07 9.58 1.05
CA GLY A 41 -7.06 10.46 -0.11
C GLY A 41 -7.19 9.69 -1.40
N LEU A 42 -7.58 10.39 -2.44
CA LEU A 42 -7.69 9.86 -3.80
C LEU A 42 -6.73 10.63 -4.70
N ILE A 43 -5.98 9.91 -5.52
CA ILE A 43 -5.08 10.49 -6.53
C ILE A 43 -5.58 10.00 -7.89
N VAL A 44 -5.81 10.94 -8.81
CA VAL A 44 -6.20 10.63 -10.18
C VAL A 44 -5.02 10.89 -11.12
N LEU A 45 -4.62 9.89 -11.87
CA LEU A 45 -3.52 10.00 -12.82
C LEU A 45 -3.94 9.42 -14.19
N PRO A 46 -3.39 9.93 -15.29
CA PRO A 46 -3.55 9.31 -16.61
C PRO A 46 -3.11 7.85 -16.60
N GLU A 47 -3.76 6.99 -17.35
CA GLU A 47 -3.43 5.57 -17.38
C GLU A 47 -2.00 5.29 -17.87
N ASP A 48 -1.46 6.13 -18.75
CA ASP A 48 -0.11 6.04 -19.29
C ASP A 48 0.97 6.58 -18.34
N HIS A 49 0.59 7.13 -17.19
CA HIS A 49 1.54 7.67 -16.21
C HIS A 49 2.51 6.57 -15.73
N PRO A 50 3.85 6.84 -15.64
CA PRO A 50 4.84 5.84 -15.26
C PRO A 50 4.50 5.11 -13.94
N LEU A 51 4.00 5.83 -12.94
CA LEU A 51 3.59 5.25 -11.66
C LEU A 51 2.53 4.15 -11.81
N ILE A 52 1.60 4.31 -12.76
CA ILE A 52 0.55 3.33 -13.06
C ILE A 52 1.13 2.14 -13.83
N GLN A 53 2.00 2.40 -14.81
CA GLN A 53 2.62 1.36 -15.62
C GLN A 53 3.60 0.50 -14.82
N ASP A 54 4.34 1.07 -13.88
CA ASP A 54 5.26 0.36 -12.99
C ASP A 54 4.56 -0.75 -12.18
N VAL A 55 3.34 -0.50 -11.71
CA VAL A 55 2.57 -1.49 -10.96
C VAL A 55 2.16 -2.67 -11.84
N LYS A 56 1.90 -2.42 -13.13
CA LYS A 56 1.48 -3.43 -14.11
C LYS A 56 2.63 -4.34 -14.57
N LEU A 57 3.91 -3.99 -14.32
CA LEU A 57 5.07 -4.77 -14.77
C LEU A 57 5.05 -6.18 -14.16
N PRO A 58 5.00 -7.29 -14.95
CA PRO A 58 5.01 -8.66 -14.43
C PRO A 58 6.36 -9.03 -13.79
N ILE A 59 6.33 -9.83 -12.71
CA ILE A 59 7.54 -10.28 -12.00
C ILE A 59 8.52 -11.01 -12.93
N PRO A 60 8.13 -11.98 -13.76
CA PRO A 60 9.07 -12.66 -14.65
C PRO A 60 9.84 -11.70 -15.57
N LYS A 61 9.13 -10.70 -16.14
CA LYS A 61 9.75 -9.66 -16.97
C LYS A 61 10.72 -8.81 -16.16
N MET A 62 10.33 -8.41 -14.96
CA MET A 62 11.19 -7.63 -14.06
C MET A 62 12.44 -8.40 -13.64
N LEU A 63 12.33 -9.70 -13.32
CA LEU A 63 13.48 -10.56 -12.99
C LEU A 63 14.40 -10.77 -14.19
N HIS A 64 13.85 -10.92 -15.39
CA HIS A 64 14.65 -10.97 -16.62
C HIS A 64 15.46 -9.67 -16.81
N MET A 65 14.81 -8.51 -16.63
CA MET A 65 15.50 -7.23 -16.65
C MET A 65 16.58 -7.14 -15.55
N ALA A 66 16.30 -7.66 -14.36
CA ALA A 66 17.26 -7.63 -13.24
C ALA A 66 18.54 -8.41 -13.55
N LYS A 67 18.45 -9.55 -14.23
CA LYS A 67 19.64 -10.33 -14.67
C LYS A 67 20.59 -9.53 -15.57
N ALA A 68 20.02 -8.70 -16.45
CA ALA A 68 20.80 -7.94 -17.42
C ALA A 68 21.25 -6.56 -16.86
N ALA A 69 20.43 -5.92 -16.02
CA ALA A 69 20.59 -4.51 -15.70
C ALA A 69 20.96 -4.22 -14.24
N CYS A 70 20.89 -5.19 -13.33
CA CYS A 70 21.28 -4.97 -11.94
C CYS A 70 22.80 -4.82 -11.82
N CYS A 71 23.26 -3.61 -11.58
CA CYS A 71 24.70 -3.28 -11.40
C CYS A 71 25.23 -3.55 -9.98
N HIS A 72 24.45 -4.19 -9.12
CA HIS A 72 24.80 -4.56 -7.74
C HIS A 72 25.23 -3.38 -6.84
N CYS A 73 24.80 -2.16 -7.14
CA CYS A 73 25.17 -0.93 -6.42
C CYS A 73 24.63 -0.85 -4.98
N SER A 74 23.73 -1.75 -4.58
CA SER A 74 23.08 -1.82 -3.25
C SER A 74 22.23 -0.60 -2.85
N MET A 75 22.02 0.39 -3.73
CA MET A 75 21.22 1.59 -3.43
C MET A 75 19.81 1.26 -2.89
N CYS A 76 19.20 0.18 -3.36
CA CYS A 76 17.89 -0.28 -2.88
C CYS A 76 17.92 -0.69 -1.40
N SER A 77 19.04 -1.19 -0.88
CA SER A 77 19.24 -1.50 0.54
C SER A 77 19.63 -0.27 1.34
N GLU A 78 20.50 0.55 0.78
CA GLU A 78 21.02 1.76 1.42
C GLU A 78 19.91 2.77 1.81
N VAL A 79 18.82 2.86 1.03
CA VAL A 79 17.68 3.74 1.32
C VAL A 79 16.54 3.05 2.04
N CYS A 80 16.64 1.75 2.28
CA CYS A 80 15.54 1.00 2.87
C CYS A 80 15.25 1.48 4.31
N PRO A 81 14.03 1.99 4.60
CA PRO A 81 13.72 2.50 5.94
C PRO A 81 13.89 1.45 7.04
N ARG A 82 13.53 0.19 6.74
CA ARG A 82 13.71 -0.92 7.68
C ARG A 82 15.19 -1.22 7.94
N HIS A 83 16.04 -1.22 6.88
CA HIS A 83 17.47 -1.36 7.02
C HIS A 83 18.07 -0.21 7.84
N LEU A 84 17.65 1.03 7.56
CA LEU A 84 18.16 2.22 8.24
C LEU A 84 17.79 2.30 9.72
N ILE A 85 16.71 1.63 10.17
CA ILE A 85 16.38 1.51 11.59
C ILE A 85 16.97 0.25 12.25
N GLY A 86 17.86 -0.47 11.56
CA GLY A 86 18.64 -1.58 12.11
C GLY A 86 18.14 -2.98 11.81
N HIS A 87 17.03 -3.15 11.09
CA HIS A 87 16.59 -4.49 10.69
C HIS A 87 17.52 -5.11 9.63
N ARG A 88 17.74 -6.41 9.71
CA ARG A 88 18.56 -7.18 8.76
C ARG A 88 17.83 -7.45 7.45
N ILE A 89 17.38 -6.38 6.77
CA ILE A 89 16.74 -6.46 5.46
C ILE A 89 17.62 -5.80 4.39
N GLU A 90 17.91 -6.54 3.34
CA GLU A 90 18.75 -6.11 2.23
C GLU A 90 18.04 -6.38 0.89
N PRO A 91 17.23 -5.44 0.38
CA PRO A 91 16.52 -5.61 -0.88
C PRO A 91 17.39 -5.98 -2.09
N ASN A 92 18.68 -5.61 -2.10
CA ASN A 92 19.62 -6.05 -3.12
C ASN A 92 19.84 -7.58 -3.10
N LYS A 93 19.87 -8.21 -1.93
CA LYS A 93 19.98 -9.66 -1.80
C LYS A 93 18.69 -10.35 -2.29
N THR A 94 17.53 -9.79 -1.94
CA THR A 94 16.24 -10.34 -2.40
C THR A 94 16.14 -10.39 -3.93
N ILE A 95 16.49 -9.29 -4.62
CA ILE A 95 16.40 -9.25 -6.09
C ILE A 95 17.41 -10.21 -6.73
N ARG A 96 18.61 -10.35 -6.16
CA ARG A 96 19.62 -11.29 -6.63
C ARG A 96 19.20 -12.74 -6.41
N PHE A 97 18.70 -13.06 -5.23
CA PHE A 97 18.15 -14.38 -4.93
C PHE A 97 17.07 -14.80 -5.93
N ALA A 98 16.08 -13.94 -6.15
CA ALA A 98 15.00 -14.19 -7.09
C ALA A 98 15.48 -14.29 -8.55
N SER A 99 16.54 -13.59 -8.93
CA SER A 99 17.09 -13.60 -10.28
C SER A 99 17.92 -14.85 -10.59
N TYR A 100 18.67 -15.36 -9.62
CA TYR A 100 19.66 -16.42 -9.82
C TYR A 100 19.38 -17.72 -9.07
N GLY A 101 18.33 -17.76 -8.23
CA GLY A 101 17.89 -18.96 -7.53
C GLY A 101 18.68 -19.34 -6.28
N SER A 102 19.82 -18.70 -6.03
CA SER A 102 20.63 -18.96 -4.84
C SER A 102 21.47 -17.74 -4.44
N LEU A 103 21.82 -17.68 -3.15
CA LEU A 103 22.87 -16.82 -2.63
C LEU A 103 23.96 -17.71 -2.05
N CYS A 104 25.21 -17.40 -2.38
CA CYS A 104 26.37 -18.16 -1.92
C CYS A 104 26.73 -17.90 -0.45
N ASP A 105 25.98 -17.06 0.27
CA ASP A 105 26.28 -16.61 1.63
C ASP A 105 25.52 -17.33 2.75
N GLY A 106 24.76 -18.39 2.41
CA GLY A 106 23.98 -19.16 3.39
C GLY A 106 22.89 -18.36 4.13
N SER A 107 22.52 -17.18 3.61
CA SER A 107 21.57 -16.30 4.28
C SER A 107 20.13 -16.80 4.14
N ASP A 108 19.30 -16.59 5.17
CA ASP A 108 17.85 -16.81 5.18
C ASP A 108 17.11 -15.78 4.31
N THR A 109 17.61 -15.54 3.09
CA THR A 109 17.12 -14.46 2.23
C THR A 109 15.61 -14.47 2.00
N PRO A 110 14.92 -15.62 1.79
CA PRO A 110 13.47 -15.62 1.70
C PRO A 110 12.79 -15.11 2.96
N MET A 111 13.31 -15.42 4.15
CA MET A 111 12.74 -15.00 5.42
C MET A 111 12.80 -13.48 5.64
N ILE A 112 13.83 -12.79 5.12
CA ILE A 112 13.92 -11.33 5.24
C ILE A 112 12.75 -10.61 4.55
N ALA A 113 12.03 -11.26 3.63
CA ALA A 113 10.84 -10.70 3.04
C ALA A 113 9.79 -10.30 4.09
N PHE A 114 9.68 -11.02 5.21
CA PHE A 114 8.76 -10.67 6.30
C PHE A 114 9.07 -9.31 6.95
N LEU A 115 10.32 -8.85 6.89
CA LEU A 115 10.73 -7.54 7.42
C LEU A 115 10.35 -6.38 6.46
N CYS A 116 9.98 -6.68 5.21
CA CYS A 116 9.66 -5.67 4.21
C CYS A 116 8.32 -5.00 4.52
N SER A 117 8.29 -3.66 4.61
CA SER A 117 7.05 -2.87 4.74
C SER A 117 6.38 -2.55 3.40
N GLU A 118 6.95 -3.01 2.28
CA GLU A 118 6.43 -2.80 0.92
C GLU A 118 6.23 -1.32 0.55
N CYS A 119 7.03 -0.44 1.14
CA CYS A 119 6.97 1.01 0.92
C CYS A 119 7.42 1.45 -0.47
N ARG A 120 7.98 0.54 -1.29
CA ARG A 120 8.46 0.73 -2.66
C ARG A 120 9.66 1.67 -2.82
N LEU A 121 10.24 2.23 -1.77
CA LEU A 121 11.34 3.18 -1.88
C LEU A 121 12.58 2.58 -2.58
N CYS A 122 12.83 1.28 -2.38
CA CYS A 122 13.89 0.55 -3.07
C CYS A 122 13.78 0.57 -4.60
N GLN A 123 12.57 0.61 -5.16
CA GLN A 123 12.34 0.78 -6.59
C GLN A 123 12.77 2.17 -7.05
N TYR A 124 12.32 3.22 -6.37
CA TYR A 124 12.60 4.60 -6.80
C TYR A 124 14.04 5.04 -6.52
N ALA A 125 14.77 4.33 -5.68
CA ALA A 125 16.21 4.49 -5.54
C ALA A 125 17.01 3.75 -6.62
N CYS A 126 16.45 2.71 -7.21
CA CYS A 126 17.10 1.95 -8.28
C CYS A 126 17.13 2.75 -9.58
N ILE A 127 18.32 2.94 -10.17
CA ILE A 127 18.48 3.64 -11.45
C ILE A 127 17.83 2.88 -12.62
N MET A 128 17.69 1.54 -12.47
CA MET A 128 17.06 0.66 -13.46
C MET A 128 15.58 0.39 -13.15
N ASN A 129 15.00 1.07 -12.16
CA ASN A 129 13.60 0.92 -11.74
C ASN A 129 13.19 -0.52 -11.40
N LEU A 130 14.13 -1.36 -10.94
CA LEU A 130 13.84 -2.72 -10.49
C LEU A 130 13.00 -2.68 -9.21
N GLN A 131 12.19 -3.71 -8.98
CA GLN A 131 11.16 -3.75 -7.94
C GLN A 131 11.43 -4.82 -6.87
N PRO A 132 12.47 -4.71 -6.01
CA PRO A 132 12.73 -5.70 -4.95
C PRO A 132 11.56 -5.87 -3.99
N TRP A 133 10.79 -4.81 -3.71
CA TRP A 133 9.59 -4.85 -2.88
C TRP A 133 8.53 -5.83 -3.42
N LYS A 134 8.39 -5.93 -4.75
CA LYS A 134 7.42 -6.81 -5.41
C LYS A 134 7.81 -8.28 -5.27
N VAL A 135 9.11 -8.56 -5.30
CA VAL A 135 9.65 -9.90 -4.98
C VAL A 135 9.36 -10.27 -3.53
N ASN A 136 9.60 -9.35 -2.58
CA ASN A 136 9.27 -9.57 -1.18
C ASN A 136 7.77 -9.82 -0.96
N HIS A 137 6.91 -9.10 -1.66
CA HIS A 137 5.46 -9.28 -1.62
C HIS A 137 5.07 -10.70 -2.07
N GLU A 138 5.60 -11.14 -3.20
CA GLU A 138 5.33 -12.47 -3.75
C GLU A 138 5.85 -13.58 -2.83
N LEU A 139 7.07 -13.45 -2.31
CA LEU A 139 7.64 -14.39 -1.35
C LEU A 139 6.77 -14.53 -0.10
N LYS A 140 6.26 -13.43 0.45
CA LYS A 140 5.30 -13.47 1.56
C LYS A 140 4.03 -14.24 1.20
N GLY A 141 3.49 -13.99 0.00
CA GLY A 141 2.30 -14.69 -0.50
C GLY A 141 2.52 -16.20 -0.62
N ILE A 142 3.67 -16.61 -1.17
CA ILE A 142 4.06 -18.03 -1.30
C ILE A 142 4.19 -18.66 0.09
N MET A 143 4.96 -18.03 0.98
CA MET A 143 5.18 -18.53 2.34
C MET A 143 3.87 -18.63 3.15
N ALA A 144 2.98 -17.65 3.01
CA ALA A 144 1.67 -17.69 3.66
C ALA A 144 0.81 -18.87 3.18
N LYS A 145 0.80 -19.15 1.88
CA LYS A 145 0.09 -20.33 1.30
C LYS A 145 0.66 -21.65 1.80
N GLN A 146 1.96 -21.69 2.10
CA GLN A 146 2.65 -22.89 2.63
C GLN A 146 2.58 -22.97 4.16
N GLY A 147 1.92 -22.04 4.84
CA GLY A 147 1.84 -21.98 6.31
C GLY A 147 3.15 -21.60 7.00
N ILE A 148 4.16 -21.13 6.23
CA ILE A 148 5.46 -20.72 6.76
C ILE A 148 5.31 -19.38 7.48
N LYS A 149 5.69 -19.35 8.75
CA LYS A 149 5.69 -18.15 9.58
C LYS A 149 7.11 -17.60 9.69
N SER A 150 7.20 -16.29 9.98
CA SER A 150 8.50 -15.66 10.22
C SER A 150 9.16 -16.28 11.46
N THR A 151 10.39 -16.70 11.30
CA THR A 151 11.27 -17.10 12.41
C THR A 151 12.17 -15.96 12.88
N LEU A 152 12.07 -14.80 12.24
CA LEU A 152 12.88 -13.64 12.55
C LEU A 152 12.25 -12.87 13.73
N HIS A 153 12.79 -13.06 14.92
CA HIS A 153 12.46 -12.28 16.11
C HIS A 153 13.40 -11.07 16.27
N ASN A 154 13.85 -10.51 15.16
CA ASN A 154 14.91 -9.52 15.09
C ASN A 154 14.38 -8.14 15.54
N GLN A 155 14.58 -7.80 16.79
CA GLN A 155 14.51 -6.42 17.27
C GLN A 155 15.90 -5.79 17.04
N PRO A 156 15.98 -4.68 16.30
CA PRO A 156 17.25 -4.01 16.09
C PRO A 156 17.76 -3.43 17.40
N GLU A 157 19.04 -3.67 17.71
CA GLU A 157 19.69 -3.15 18.90
C GLU A 157 20.02 -1.66 18.75
N SER A 158 20.32 -1.24 17.52
CA SER A 158 20.67 0.15 17.19
C SER A 158 20.24 0.51 15.77
N VAL A 159 20.09 1.79 15.53
CA VAL A 159 19.86 2.32 14.19
C VAL A 159 21.17 2.30 13.37
N HIS A 160 21.06 2.23 12.05
CA HIS A 160 22.21 2.27 11.15
C HIS A 160 22.97 3.60 11.31
N PRO A 161 24.30 3.61 11.52
CA PRO A 161 25.05 4.84 11.79
C PRO A 161 24.90 5.91 10.71
N MET A 162 24.74 5.51 9.44
CA MET A 162 24.60 6.41 8.30
C MET A 162 23.15 6.80 8.01
N ARG A 163 22.19 6.52 8.92
CA ARG A 163 20.76 6.74 8.69
C ARG A 163 20.43 8.15 8.23
N GLU A 164 20.99 9.15 8.87
CA GLU A 164 20.71 10.56 8.56
C GLU A 164 21.17 10.97 7.16
N TYR A 165 22.23 10.35 6.66
CA TYR A 165 22.82 10.66 5.35
C TYR A 165 22.23 9.85 4.20
N LYS A 166 21.59 8.71 4.50
CA LYS A 166 21.01 7.77 3.50
C LYS A 166 19.51 7.92 3.30
N ARG A 167 18.87 8.88 3.95
CA ARG A 167 17.46 9.20 3.71
C ARG A 167 17.25 9.70 2.29
N PHE A 168 16.24 9.17 1.63
CA PHE A 168 15.90 9.60 0.27
C PHE A 168 15.23 11.00 0.33
N PRO A 169 15.77 12.03 -0.34
CA PRO A 169 15.22 13.38 -0.29
C PRO A 169 13.82 13.45 -0.91
N ILE A 170 12.84 14.03 -0.21
CA ILE A 170 11.43 14.07 -0.63
C ILE A 170 11.27 14.74 -2.00
N LYS A 171 11.94 15.86 -2.26
CA LYS A 171 11.88 16.55 -3.57
C LYS A 171 12.34 15.66 -4.72
N LYS A 172 13.42 14.87 -4.51
CA LYS A 172 13.89 13.89 -5.49
C LYS A 172 12.88 12.75 -5.68
N LEU A 173 12.22 12.32 -4.61
CA LEU A 173 11.20 11.28 -4.68
C LEU A 173 9.99 11.74 -5.50
N ILE A 174 9.48 12.92 -5.25
CA ILE A 174 8.37 13.53 -6.02
C ILE A 174 8.71 13.58 -7.51
N ALA A 175 9.93 14.00 -7.84
CA ALA A 175 10.40 14.03 -9.24
C ALA A 175 10.51 12.62 -9.85
N ARG A 176 11.06 11.65 -9.11
CA ARG A 176 11.15 10.25 -9.57
C ARG A 176 9.79 9.58 -9.78
N LEU A 177 8.80 9.97 -9.00
CA LEU A 177 7.41 9.52 -9.15
C LEU A 177 6.69 10.21 -10.33
N GLY A 178 7.28 11.21 -10.98
CA GLY A 178 6.65 11.99 -12.03
C GLY A 178 5.54 12.92 -11.52
N LEU A 179 5.56 13.24 -10.21
CA LEU A 179 4.47 13.96 -9.53
C LEU A 179 4.74 15.45 -9.34
N THR A 180 5.82 16.02 -9.87
CA THR A 180 6.21 17.42 -9.64
C THR A 180 5.09 18.39 -10.03
N LYS A 181 4.44 18.17 -11.17
CA LYS A 181 3.33 19.03 -11.66
C LYS A 181 2.04 18.92 -10.83
N TYR A 182 1.88 17.84 -10.07
CA TYR A 182 0.72 17.59 -9.22
C TYR A 182 0.96 18.00 -7.75
N ASN A 183 2.18 18.40 -7.40
CA ASN A 183 2.54 18.80 -6.04
C ASN A 183 2.12 20.25 -5.79
N VAL A 184 0.82 20.46 -5.67
CA VAL A 184 0.20 21.76 -5.41
C VAL A 184 -0.41 21.81 -4.01
N ALA A 185 -0.62 23.01 -3.48
CA ALA A 185 -1.30 23.19 -2.20
C ALA A 185 -2.76 22.69 -2.32
N ALA A 186 -3.19 21.90 -1.36
CA ALA A 186 -4.56 21.40 -1.25
C ALA A 186 -5.10 21.77 0.16
N PRO A 187 -5.60 23.01 0.34
CA PRO A 187 -6.11 23.44 1.63
C PRO A 187 -7.33 22.63 2.03
N LEU A 188 -7.44 22.33 3.32
CA LEU A 188 -8.63 21.69 3.88
C LEU A 188 -9.81 22.67 3.81
N THR A 189 -10.90 22.20 3.23
CA THR A 189 -12.17 22.93 3.20
C THR A 189 -13.25 22.07 3.84
N GLU A 190 -14.23 22.69 4.48
CA GLU A 190 -15.38 21.97 5.01
C GLU A 190 -16.31 21.55 3.87
N LEU A 191 -16.79 20.30 3.95
CA LEU A 191 -17.79 19.78 3.03
C LEU A 191 -19.18 20.04 3.61
N THR A 192 -20.00 20.84 2.91
CA THR A 192 -21.37 21.21 3.33
C THR A 192 -22.45 20.31 2.70
N THR A 193 -22.06 19.25 2.01
CA THR A 193 -23.00 18.34 1.33
C THR A 193 -23.70 17.43 2.34
N GLU A 194 -25.02 17.43 2.32
CA GLU A 194 -25.83 16.44 3.03
C GLU A 194 -25.74 15.08 2.33
N ILE A 195 -25.51 14.04 3.11
CA ILE A 195 -25.44 12.64 2.63
C ILE A 195 -26.65 11.92 3.19
N ASP A 196 -27.56 11.50 2.32
CA ASP A 196 -28.82 10.83 2.62
C ASP A 196 -28.76 9.30 2.49
N HIS A 197 -27.72 8.79 1.82
CA HIS A 197 -27.53 7.35 1.60
C HIS A 197 -26.06 6.95 1.74
N VAL A 198 -25.82 5.86 2.49
CA VAL A 198 -24.47 5.28 2.66
C VAL A 198 -24.50 3.76 2.51
N SER A 199 -23.41 3.22 1.98
CA SER A 199 -23.13 1.78 1.95
C SER A 199 -21.89 1.53 2.78
N ILE A 200 -22.03 0.81 3.89
CA ILE A 200 -20.97 0.63 4.89
C ILE A 200 -20.42 -0.80 4.81
N PRO A 201 -19.21 -1.02 4.28
CA PRO A 201 -18.61 -2.35 4.28
C PRO A 201 -18.32 -2.84 5.71
N VAL A 202 -18.60 -4.09 6.00
CA VAL A 202 -18.32 -4.70 7.31
C VAL A 202 -16.86 -5.14 7.47
N GLY A 203 -16.08 -5.18 6.38
CA GLY A 203 -14.65 -5.52 6.35
C GLY A 203 -13.75 -4.29 6.13
N GLN A 204 -13.70 -3.34 7.07
CA GLN A 204 -12.89 -2.12 6.97
C GLN A 204 -11.60 -2.14 7.80
N HIS A 205 -11.24 -3.27 8.41
CA HIS A 205 -10.13 -3.41 9.35
C HIS A 205 -9.34 -4.70 9.07
N ILE A 206 -8.21 -4.84 9.76
CA ILE A 206 -7.42 -6.09 9.73
C ILE A 206 -8.11 -7.10 10.65
N GLY A 207 -8.27 -8.34 10.17
CA GLY A 207 -8.93 -9.42 10.88
C GLY A 207 -10.16 -9.94 10.14
N ALA A 208 -11.05 -10.61 10.86
CA ALA A 208 -12.28 -11.12 10.30
C ALA A 208 -13.29 -9.98 10.04
N PRO A 209 -14.07 -10.02 8.96
CA PRO A 209 -15.18 -9.10 8.78
C PRO A 209 -16.13 -9.14 9.98
N ALA A 210 -16.70 -7.98 10.33
CA ALA A 210 -17.69 -7.90 11.38
C ALA A 210 -19.03 -8.54 10.94
N VAL A 211 -19.77 -9.09 11.88
CA VAL A 211 -21.09 -9.68 11.66
C VAL A 211 -22.15 -8.60 11.93
N PRO A 212 -23.07 -8.30 10.99
CA PRO A 212 -24.16 -7.37 11.24
C PRO A 212 -24.98 -7.75 12.48
N CYS A 213 -25.30 -6.77 13.31
CA CYS A 213 -26.16 -6.91 14.50
C CYS A 213 -27.48 -6.14 14.36
N VAL A 214 -27.78 -5.65 13.15
CA VAL A 214 -29.02 -4.96 12.79
C VAL A 214 -29.75 -5.72 11.69
N SER A 215 -31.04 -5.45 11.52
CA SER A 215 -31.92 -6.04 10.50
C SER A 215 -32.42 -4.99 9.53
N VAL A 216 -32.85 -5.42 8.35
CA VAL A 216 -33.53 -4.54 7.39
C VAL A 216 -34.81 -3.97 8.02
N GLY A 217 -34.96 -2.65 7.96
CA GLY A 217 -36.06 -1.93 8.59
C GLY A 217 -35.69 -1.27 9.93
N ASP A 218 -34.58 -1.66 10.57
CA ASP A 218 -34.15 -1.05 11.82
C ASP A 218 -33.77 0.43 11.64
N THR A 219 -34.12 1.24 12.63
CA THR A 219 -33.68 2.65 12.70
C THR A 219 -32.44 2.73 13.56
N VAL A 220 -31.41 3.37 13.04
CA VAL A 220 -30.12 3.57 13.72
C VAL A 220 -29.79 5.05 13.83
N ALA A 221 -29.16 5.45 14.91
CA ALA A 221 -28.59 6.78 15.06
C ALA A 221 -27.11 6.81 14.61
N LYS A 222 -26.63 7.98 14.20
CA LYS A 222 -25.20 8.16 13.90
C LYS A 222 -24.35 7.77 15.11
N GLY A 223 -23.42 6.83 14.92
CA GLY A 223 -22.56 6.30 15.96
C GLY A 223 -23.00 4.97 16.54
N ASP A 224 -24.22 4.50 16.27
CA ASP A 224 -24.69 3.19 16.74
C ASP A 224 -23.85 2.06 16.14
N VAL A 225 -23.64 0.98 16.92
CA VAL A 225 -22.97 -0.23 16.44
C VAL A 225 -23.90 -0.99 15.54
N ILE A 226 -23.50 -1.19 14.28
CA ILE A 226 -24.28 -1.91 13.26
C ILE A 226 -23.69 -3.27 12.91
N ALA A 227 -22.42 -3.51 13.25
CA ALA A 227 -21.80 -4.84 13.14
C ALA A 227 -20.71 -5.02 14.18
N GLN A 228 -20.53 -6.25 14.67
CA GLN A 228 -19.59 -6.63 15.72
C GLN A 228 -18.65 -7.73 15.25
N PRO A 229 -17.41 -7.83 15.81
CA PRO A 229 -16.53 -8.96 15.55
C PRO A 229 -17.19 -10.28 15.93
N ALA A 230 -17.00 -11.31 15.10
CA ALA A 230 -17.39 -12.66 15.47
C ALA A 230 -16.64 -13.09 16.76
N GLU A 231 -17.32 -13.85 17.62
CA GLU A 231 -16.75 -14.32 18.88
C GLU A 231 -15.41 -15.06 18.68
N GLY A 232 -14.43 -14.73 19.49
CA GLY A 232 -13.10 -15.32 19.45
C GLY A 232 -12.23 -14.90 18.24
N LYS A 233 -12.71 -13.99 17.38
CA LYS A 233 -11.94 -13.50 16.22
C LYS A 233 -11.45 -12.07 16.44
N LEU A 234 -10.26 -11.79 15.93
CA LEU A 234 -9.74 -10.42 15.87
C LEU A 234 -10.60 -9.61 14.89
N GLY A 235 -11.13 -8.48 15.33
CA GLY A 235 -11.94 -7.59 14.52
C GLY A 235 -12.22 -6.27 15.23
N ALA A 236 -13.07 -5.43 14.63
CA ALA A 236 -13.52 -4.17 15.22
C ALA A 236 -15.01 -3.96 14.92
N CYS A 237 -15.71 -3.25 15.81
CA CYS A 237 -17.08 -2.84 15.58
C CYS A 237 -17.19 -1.86 14.40
N ILE A 238 -18.28 -1.95 13.67
CA ILE A 238 -18.66 -1.01 12.61
C ILE A 238 -19.85 -0.19 13.11
N HIS A 239 -19.79 1.11 12.86
CA HIS A 239 -20.77 2.08 13.36
C HIS A 239 -21.49 2.77 12.20
N ALA A 240 -22.74 3.15 12.42
CA ALA A 240 -23.50 3.98 11.50
C ALA A 240 -22.83 5.35 11.33
N SER A 241 -22.58 5.76 10.09
CA SER A 241 -21.98 7.07 9.79
C SER A 241 -23.01 8.20 9.71
N ILE A 242 -24.29 7.86 9.47
CA ILE A 242 -25.44 8.75 9.47
C ILE A 242 -26.58 8.09 10.25
N SER A 243 -27.55 8.90 10.72
CA SER A 243 -28.81 8.38 11.24
C SER A 243 -29.75 8.02 10.10
N GLY A 244 -30.54 6.95 10.24
CA GLY A 244 -31.48 6.53 9.19
C GLY A 244 -31.99 5.11 9.38
N THR A 245 -32.61 4.56 8.34
CA THR A 245 -33.17 3.21 8.34
C THR A 245 -32.34 2.28 7.49
N VAL A 246 -32.06 1.08 7.99
CA VAL A 246 -31.33 0.02 7.27
C VAL A 246 -32.19 -0.47 6.08
N LYS A 247 -31.67 -0.29 4.86
CA LYS A 247 -32.38 -0.66 3.62
C LYS A 247 -32.02 -2.06 3.12
N ALA A 248 -30.75 -2.48 3.32
CA ALA A 248 -30.24 -3.78 2.89
C ALA A 248 -29.03 -4.18 3.74
N ILE A 249 -28.76 -5.49 3.82
CA ILE A 249 -27.58 -6.09 4.51
C ILE A 249 -26.93 -7.11 3.56
#